data_20e4b65cbf0f8d30ac33d1f3eb74d88c
#
_entry.id   20e4b65cbf0f8d30ac33d1f3eb74d88c
#
_cell.length_a   1.000
_cell.length_b   1.000
_cell.length_c   1.000
_cell.angle_alpha   90.00
_cell.angle_beta   90.00
_cell.angle_gamma   90.00
#
_symmetry.space_group_name_H-M   'P 1'
#
loop_
_entity.id
_entity.type
_entity.pdbx_description
1 polymer ?
#
loop_
_entity_poly.entity_id
_entity_poly.type
_entity_poly.pdbx_seq_one_letter_code
_entity_poly.pdbx_strand_id
1 'polypeptide(L)'
;MKRIFTLIAATALTSAAVAQTMKVYTGHVVTSYAAEVLGDVNFNNGTQLTLQGKTFNTSDIDSIVVDRSQAAAARTMQVAYANGNTWVTVSGDVASLLNIAVKGDHVSVVATPETAEEITYALGGTATNGSFYMDGHYKSTLRFDNLNLTNPDSAAVCIDNGKRINVILADGSTNSLTDGAGGMQKACFFINGHAEIKGAGVLNLTGNTKHAYASDEYTWIKNGGTTINVLSAVSDGLHVDQYFQMDGGTLNVSGTKGDCVDASCTKDPADLQNGQIIINGGAITMDVAAIDVKGLKGEKDVTINGGTIKATVSGDGSKGMSVGGNLLVAQAEGATTLINMTVSGTTYKYTDPITGLPDSSKCRGIKVTGNYTLSGGTINMTVTGKKAKGISIDGEYKYLGGTTNVVPE
;
A
#
# COMPACT_ATOMS: atom_id res chain seq x y z
N MET A 1 6.59 46.90 -14.15
CA MET A 1 6.93 46.54 -15.53
C MET A 1 5.74 45.80 -16.11
N LYS A 2 5.08 46.34 -17.16
CA LYS A 2 3.97 45.67 -17.82
C LYS A 2 4.50 44.44 -18.58
N ARG A 3 4.17 43.23 -18.15
CA ARG A 3 4.49 42.02 -18.92
C ARG A 3 3.52 42.00 -20.12
N ILE A 4 4.07 42.11 -21.33
CA ILE A 4 3.35 42.03 -22.59
C ILE A 4 3.18 40.55 -22.90
N PHE A 5 1.94 40.04 -22.77
CA PHE A 5 1.60 38.70 -23.26
C PHE A 5 1.45 38.77 -24.79
N THR A 6 2.39 38.23 -25.53
CA THR A 6 2.26 38.05 -26.97
C THR A 6 1.44 36.79 -27.21
N LEU A 7 0.16 36.98 -27.53
CA LEU A 7 -0.71 35.89 -27.97
C LEU A 7 -0.28 35.49 -29.40
N ILE A 8 0.35 34.36 -29.57
CA ILE A 8 0.64 33.78 -30.90
C ILE A 8 -0.64 33.08 -31.35
N ALA A 9 -1.41 33.72 -32.23
CA ALA A 9 -2.53 33.07 -32.93
C ALA A 9 -1.95 31.98 -33.87
N ALA A 10 -2.26 30.71 -33.59
CA ALA A 10 -1.85 29.61 -34.43
C ALA A 10 -2.65 29.63 -35.73
N THR A 11 -2.04 30.02 -36.85
CA THR A 11 -2.56 29.78 -38.19
C THR A 11 -2.46 28.28 -38.49
N ALA A 12 -3.61 27.64 -38.72
CA ALA A 12 -3.66 26.24 -39.17
C ALA A 12 -3.02 26.07 -40.55
N LEU A 13 -1.86 25.47 -40.60
CA LEU A 13 -1.27 24.92 -41.82
C LEU A 13 -1.57 23.42 -41.84
N THR A 14 -2.30 23.00 -42.89
CA THR A 14 -2.59 21.60 -43.19
C THR A 14 -1.32 20.89 -43.62
N SER A 15 -0.66 20.23 -42.68
CA SER A 15 0.33 19.18 -42.93
C SER A 15 0.32 18.26 -41.71
N ALA A 16 0.23 16.95 -41.95
CA ALA A 16 0.15 15.83 -41.01
C ALA A 16 0.03 16.26 -39.55
N ALA A 17 -1.14 16.10 -38.94
CA ALA A 17 -1.44 16.59 -37.58
C ALA A 17 -0.40 16.06 -36.58
N VAL A 18 0.63 16.84 -36.32
CA VAL A 18 1.52 16.62 -35.19
C VAL A 18 0.75 17.13 -33.98
N ALA A 19 0.46 16.24 -33.04
CA ALA A 19 -0.20 16.60 -31.80
C ALA A 19 0.49 17.83 -31.19
N GLN A 20 -0.26 18.85 -30.87
CA GLN A 20 0.23 20.04 -30.17
C GLN A 20 -0.27 20.01 -28.75
N THR A 21 0.58 20.44 -27.82
CA THR A 21 0.26 20.50 -26.40
C THR A 21 0.38 21.92 -25.91
N MET A 22 -0.67 22.42 -25.26
CA MET A 22 -0.61 23.68 -24.50
C MET A 22 -0.38 23.36 -23.03
N LYS A 23 0.64 23.98 -22.45
CA LYS A 23 1.02 23.84 -21.06
C LYS A 23 0.90 25.17 -20.32
N VAL A 24 0.19 25.16 -19.18
CA VAL A 24 0.09 26.32 -18.28
C VAL A 24 0.90 26.02 -17.04
N TYR A 25 1.90 26.82 -16.76
CA TYR A 25 2.80 26.69 -15.60
C TYR A 25 2.33 27.62 -14.49
N THR A 26 2.10 27.08 -13.31
CA THR A 26 1.74 27.83 -12.10
C THR A 26 2.60 27.27 -10.93
N GLY A 27 3.65 27.96 -10.54
CA GLY A 27 4.65 27.44 -9.62
C GLY A 27 5.24 26.10 -10.12
N HIS A 28 5.15 25.07 -9.31
CA HIS A 28 5.60 23.71 -9.65
C HIS A 28 4.50 22.81 -10.26
N VAL A 29 3.38 23.38 -10.68
CA VAL A 29 2.30 22.64 -11.32
C VAL A 29 2.18 23.01 -12.79
N VAL A 30 2.15 22.00 -13.64
CA VAL A 30 1.93 22.11 -15.10
C VAL A 30 0.60 21.52 -15.45
N THR A 31 -0.32 22.32 -15.96
CA THR A 31 -1.55 21.80 -16.54
C THR A 31 -1.36 21.61 -18.05
N SER A 32 -1.55 20.38 -18.49
CA SER A 32 -1.24 19.94 -19.87
C SER A 32 -2.53 19.67 -20.64
N TYR A 33 -2.72 20.38 -21.74
CA TYR A 33 -3.89 20.30 -22.60
C TYR A 33 -3.47 19.81 -23.99
N ALA A 34 -4.12 18.77 -24.49
CA ALA A 34 -4.01 18.43 -25.91
C ALA A 34 -4.75 19.49 -26.75
N ALA A 35 -4.09 20.10 -27.72
CA ALA A 35 -4.66 21.22 -28.46
C ALA A 35 -5.94 20.85 -29.23
N GLU A 36 -6.07 19.61 -29.69
CA GLU A 36 -7.21 19.07 -30.41
C GLU A 36 -8.51 19.00 -29.59
N VAL A 37 -8.41 18.96 -28.25
CA VAL A 37 -9.55 18.89 -27.34
C VAL A 37 -9.65 20.10 -26.41
N LEU A 38 -8.81 21.11 -26.59
CA LEU A 38 -8.72 22.27 -25.71
C LEU A 38 -10.03 23.08 -25.65
N GLY A 39 -10.73 23.19 -26.80
CA GLY A 39 -11.93 24.04 -26.90
C GLY A 39 -11.62 25.53 -26.82
N ASP A 40 -12.55 26.30 -26.26
CA ASP A 40 -12.40 27.74 -26.17
C ASP A 40 -11.42 28.17 -25.09
N VAL A 41 -10.62 29.17 -25.41
CA VAL A 41 -9.74 29.87 -24.51
C VAL A 41 -10.39 31.17 -24.08
N ASN A 42 -10.85 31.26 -22.84
CA ASN A 42 -11.60 32.41 -22.34
C ASN A 42 -10.75 33.28 -21.39
N PHE A 43 -10.59 34.55 -21.78
CA PHE A 43 -9.98 35.56 -20.91
C PHE A 43 -11.03 36.46 -20.30
N ASN A 44 -11.24 36.38 -18.99
CA ASN A 44 -12.22 37.16 -18.25
C ASN A 44 -11.55 38.46 -17.73
N ASN A 45 -11.91 39.59 -18.32
CA ASN A 45 -11.43 40.94 -17.94
C ASN A 45 -9.89 41.06 -17.81
N GLY A 46 -9.12 40.20 -18.48
CA GLY A 46 -7.66 40.20 -18.44
C GLY A 46 -7.04 39.69 -17.12
N THR A 47 -7.85 39.28 -16.16
CA THR A 47 -7.39 38.80 -14.82
C THR A 47 -7.50 37.30 -14.65
N GLN A 48 -8.25 36.62 -15.49
CA GLN A 48 -8.49 35.20 -15.43
C GLN A 48 -8.40 34.55 -16.81
N LEU A 49 -7.80 33.35 -16.85
CA LEU A 49 -7.79 32.45 -18.01
C LEU A 49 -8.57 31.18 -17.63
N THR A 50 -9.58 30.82 -18.41
CA THR A 50 -10.34 29.58 -18.22
C THR A 50 -10.14 28.63 -19.40
N LEU A 51 -9.72 27.40 -19.09
CA LEU A 51 -9.44 26.31 -20.04
C LEU A 51 -10.09 25.02 -19.52
N GLN A 52 -10.97 24.38 -20.27
CA GLN A 52 -11.66 23.14 -19.89
C GLN A 52 -12.22 23.17 -18.45
N GLY A 53 -12.83 24.30 -18.05
CA GLY A 53 -13.38 24.48 -16.70
C GLY A 53 -12.38 24.86 -15.62
N LYS A 54 -11.07 24.74 -15.86
CA LYS A 54 -10.04 25.23 -14.92
C LYS A 54 -9.82 26.73 -15.12
N THR A 55 -9.99 27.51 -14.04
CA THR A 55 -9.69 28.94 -14.03
C THR A 55 -8.36 29.20 -13.36
N PHE A 56 -7.52 29.97 -14.03
CA PHE A 56 -6.25 30.47 -13.54
C PHE A 56 -6.32 31.96 -13.35
N ASN A 57 -5.84 32.51 -12.24
CA ASN A 57 -5.57 33.95 -12.17
C ASN A 57 -4.33 34.24 -13.01
N THR A 58 -4.40 35.27 -13.86
CA THR A 58 -3.27 35.61 -14.72
C THR A 58 -2.02 36.03 -13.94
N SER A 59 -2.19 36.49 -12.70
CA SER A 59 -1.08 36.78 -11.78
C SER A 59 -0.28 35.56 -11.36
N ASP A 60 -0.92 34.37 -11.33
CA ASP A 60 -0.35 33.11 -10.83
C ASP A 60 0.28 32.28 -11.96
N ILE A 61 0.09 32.71 -13.22
CA ILE A 61 0.66 32.06 -14.39
C ILE A 61 2.10 32.53 -14.60
N ASP A 62 3.04 31.59 -14.48
CA ASP A 62 4.46 31.87 -14.79
C ASP A 62 4.70 31.89 -16.30
N SER A 63 4.15 30.93 -17.03
CA SER A 63 4.25 30.86 -18.48
C SER A 63 3.17 29.99 -19.11
N ILE A 64 2.91 30.20 -20.38
CA ILE A 64 2.11 29.35 -21.25
C ILE A 64 3.01 28.93 -22.41
N VAL A 65 3.13 27.64 -22.64
CA VAL A 65 3.96 27.07 -23.72
C VAL A 65 3.08 26.23 -24.62
N VAL A 66 3.23 26.41 -25.93
CA VAL A 66 2.62 25.53 -26.93
C VAL A 66 3.74 24.86 -27.68
N ASP A 67 3.84 23.56 -27.60
CA ASP A 67 4.88 22.78 -28.26
C ASP A 67 4.32 21.51 -28.92
N ARG A 68 5.22 20.69 -29.49
CA ARG A 68 4.88 19.42 -30.14
C ARG A 68 5.10 18.23 -29.20
N SER A 69 5.22 18.44 -27.90
CA SER A 69 5.31 17.34 -26.94
C SER A 69 3.96 16.62 -26.84
N GLN A 70 4.02 15.39 -26.37
CA GLN A 70 2.80 14.65 -26.05
C GLN A 70 2.13 15.28 -24.81
N ALA A 71 0.83 15.49 -24.87
CA ALA A 71 0.05 15.90 -23.70
C ALA A 71 0.03 14.80 -22.64
N ALA A 72 -0.18 15.20 -21.39
CA ALA A 72 -0.44 14.24 -20.34
C ALA A 72 -1.60 13.33 -20.71
N ALA A 73 -1.50 12.05 -20.40
CA ALA A 73 -2.59 11.09 -20.64
C ALA A 73 -3.86 11.58 -19.90
N ALA A 74 -5.00 11.36 -20.52
CA ALA A 74 -6.28 11.77 -19.92
C ALA A 74 -6.46 11.18 -18.51
N ARG A 75 -7.07 11.94 -17.64
CA ARG A 75 -7.36 11.58 -16.25
C ARG A 75 -6.12 11.17 -15.45
N THR A 76 -5.00 11.84 -15.70
CA THR A 76 -3.75 11.58 -14.98
C THR A 76 -3.20 12.81 -14.28
N MET A 77 -2.59 12.57 -13.14
CA MET A 77 -1.69 13.48 -12.47
C MET A 77 -0.37 12.75 -12.23
N GLN A 78 0.72 13.31 -12.70
CA GLN A 78 2.07 12.78 -12.52
C GLN A 78 2.85 13.65 -11.56
N VAL A 79 3.55 13.04 -10.62
CA VAL A 79 4.50 13.71 -9.71
C VAL A 79 5.89 13.19 -10.00
N ALA A 80 6.80 14.10 -10.35
CA ALA A 80 8.22 13.84 -10.57
C ALA A 80 9.02 14.44 -9.42
N TYR A 81 9.38 13.59 -8.44
CA TYR A 81 10.19 14.00 -7.28
C TYR A 81 11.65 14.18 -7.68
N ALA A 82 12.28 15.28 -7.25
CA ALA A 82 13.65 15.62 -7.60
C ALA A 82 14.36 16.47 -6.52
N ASN A 83 14.34 16.04 -5.26
CA ASN A 83 15.06 16.64 -4.12
C ASN A 83 15.08 18.20 -4.15
N GLY A 84 13.95 18.80 -3.76
CA GLY A 84 13.77 20.25 -3.72
C GLY A 84 13.32 20.87 -5.04
N ASN A 85 13.10 20.08 -6.08
CA ASN A 85 12.60 20.54 -7.39
C ASN A 85 11.50 19.59 -7.94
N THR A 86 10.56 19.24 -7.09
CA THR A 86 9.42 18.37 -7.46
C THR A 86 8.45 19.09 -8.37
N TRP A 87 8.02 18.43 -9.43
CA TRP A 87 7.06 18.94 -10.40
C TRP A 87 5.83 18.04 -10.47
N VAL A 88 4.67 18.69 -10.65
CA VAL A 88 3.40 18.03 -10.90
C VAL A 88 2.92 18.38 -12.29
N THR A 89 2.57 17.36 -13.08
CA THR A 89 1.88 17.52 -14.36
C THR A 89 0.49 16.91 -14.26
N VAL A 90 -0.54 17.71 -14.49
CA VAL A 90 -1.94 17.27 -14.46
C VAL A 90 -2.57 17.44 -15.85
N SER A 91 -3.35 16.45 -16.28
CA SER A 91 -4.11 16.53 -17.52
C SER A 91 -5.26 17.55 -17.42
N GLY A 92 -5.51 18.30 -18.49
CA GLY A 92 -6.46 19.40 -18.50
C GLY A 92 -7.88 18.98 -18.14
N ASP A 93 -8.28 17.77 -18.53
CA ASP A 93 -9.62 17.20 -18.30
C ASP A 93 -9.98 16.95 -16.82
N VAL A 94 -8.97 16.86 -15.94
CA VAL A 94 -9.19 16.71 -14.49
C VAL A 94 -8.64 17.86 -13.67
N ALA A 95 -7.98 18.82 -14.30
CA ALA A 95 -7.32 19.92 -13.57
C ALA A 95 -8.31 20.80 -12.76
N SER A 96 -9.56 20.96 -13.23
CA SER A 96 -10.61 21.68 -12.49
C SER A 96 -11.14 20.90 -11.30
N LEU A 97 -10.96 19.58 -11.27
CA LEU A 97 -11.46 18.68 -10.24
C LEU A 97 -10.47 18.49 -9.06
N LEU A 98 -9.26 19.03 -9.18
CA LEU A 98 -8.19 18.82 -8.21
C LEU A 98 -7.63 20.15 -7.69
N ASN A 99 -7.56 20.27 -6.37
CA ASN A 99 -6.81 21.32 -5.69
C ASN A 99 -5.43 20.73 -5.35
N ILE A 100 -4.42 21.20 -6.07
CA ILE A 100 -3.05 20.67 -5.97
C ILE A 100 -2.17 21.72 -5.28
N ALA A 101 -1.43 21.32 -4.26
CA ALA A 101 -0.42 22.14 -3.62
C ALA A 101 0.93 21.41 -3.61
N VAL A 102 1.98 22.13 -3.98
CA VAL A 102 3.37 21.66 -3.93
C VAL A 102 4.14 22.60 -3.00
N LYS A 103 4.71 22.04 -1.93
CA LYS A 103 5.51 22.79 -0.95
C LYS A 103 6.83 22.06 -0.73
N GLY A 104 7.88 22.50 -1.38
CA GLY A 104 9.11 21.72 -1.50
C GLY A 104 8.82 20.41 -2.24
N ASP A 105 9.15 19.29 -1.62
CA ASP A 105 8.82 17.96 -2.16
C ASP A 105 7.54 17.34 -1.53
N HIS A 106 6.77 18.13 -0.78
CA HIS A 106 5.48 17.69 -0.26
C HIS A 106 4.38 18.06 -1.25
N VAL A 107 3.69 17.04 -1.76
CA VAL A 107 2.58 17.18 -2.70
C VAL A 107 1.29 16.79 -2.02
N SER A 108 0.31 17.68 -2.04
CA SER A 108 -1.04 17.38 -1.56
C SER A 108 -2.06 17.61 -2.67
N VAL A 109 -3.06 16.73 -2.71
CA VAL A 109 -4.17 16.78 -3.65
C VAL A 109 -5.47 16.62 -2.87
N VAL A 110 -6.39 17.57 -3.04
CA VAL A 110 -7.73 17.50 -2.50
C VAL A 110 -8.72 17.54 -3.66
N ALA A 111 -9.51 16.49 -3.79
CA ALA A 111 -10.51 16.40 -4.85
C ALA A 111 -11.71 17.31 -4.55
N THR A 112 -12.27 17.93 -5.60
CA THR A 112 -13.54 18.65 -5.46
C THR A 112 -14.73 17.68 -5.36
N PRO A 113 -15.88 18.09 -4.81
CA PRO A 113 -17.05 17.21 -4.69
C PRO A 113 -17.56 16.65 -6.02
N GLU A 114 -17.29 17.32 -7.13
CA GLU A 114 -17.71 16.93 -8.48
C GLU A 114 -16.89 15.78 -9.07
N THR A 115 -15.75 15.40 -8.41
CA THR A 115 -14.90 14.32 -8.88
C THR A 115 -15.60 12.97 -8.67
N ALA A 116 -15.97 12.29 -9.75
CA ALA A 116 -16.73 11.03 -9.68
C ALA A 116 -16.03 9.86 -10.36
N GLU A 117 -15.17 10.13 -11.34
CA GLU A 117 -14.51 9.08 -12.12
C GLU A 117 -13.06 8.86 -11.67
N GLU A 118 -12.55 7.68 -11.98
CA GLU A 118 -11.21 7.25 -11.59
C GLU A 118 -10.11 8.17 -12.17
N ILE A 119 -9.18 8.59 -11.32
CA ILE A 119 -7.98 9.34 -11.70
C ILE A 119 -6.76 8.51 -11.35
N THR A 120 -5.75 8.54 -12.24
CA THR A 120 -4.46 7.91 -12.01
C THR A 120 -3.46 8.94 -11.47
N TYR A 121 -2.88 8.64 -10.33
CA TYR A 121 -1.77 9.36 -9.70
C TYR A 121 -0.48 8.58 -9.92
N ALA A 122 0.38 9.05 -10.81
CA ALA A 122 1.65 8.41 -11.13
C ALA A 122 2.78 9.13 -10.38
N LEU A 123 3.44 8.42 -9.46
CA LEU A 123 4.48 8.95 -8.60
C LEU A 123 5.82 8.32 -8.95
N GLY A 124 6.85 9.11 -9.18
CA GLY A 124 8.20 8.64 -9.47
C GLY A 124 9.28 9.63 -9.08
N GLY A 125 10.54 9.17 -9.08
CA GLY A 125 11.69 9.98 -8.71
C GLY A 125 12.05 9.89 -7.22
N THR A 126 12.87 10.84 -6.75
CA THR A 126 13.45 10.75 -5.40
C THR A 126 13.27 12.05 -4.63
N ALA A 127 12.81 11.93 -3.37
CA ALA A 127 12.85 13.01 -2.39
C ALA A 127 13.21 12.49 -1.00
N THR A 128 14.16 13.14 -0.35
CA THR A 128 14.62 12.82 1.02
C THR A 128 13.87 13.57 2.11
N ASN A 129 13.03 14.53 1.72
CA ASN A 129 12.11 15.25 2.58
C ASN A 129 10.86 15.61 1.77
N GLY A 130 10.02 14.61 1.50
CA GLY A 130 8.85 14.76 0.67
C GLY A 130 7.74 13.79 1.04
N SER A 131 6.54 14.07 0.55
CA SER A 131 5.37 13.24 0.79
C SER A 131 4.35 13.36 -0.33
N PHE A 132 3.48 12.36 -0.40
CA PHE A 132 2.25 12.43 -1.18
C PHE A 132 1.04 12.26 -0.27
N TYR A 133 0.16 13.25 -0.25
CA TYR A 133 -1.13 13.22 0.43
C TYR A 133 -2.26 13.37 -0.59
N MET A 134 -3.26 12.50 -0.51
CA MET A 134 -4.47 12.61 -1.33
C MET A 134 -5.71 12.46 -0.46
N ASP A 135 -6.60 13.45 -0.54
CA ASP A 135 -7.95 13.41 0.01
C ASP A 135 -8.95 13.31 -1.15
N GLY A 136 -9.78 12.28 -1.12
CA GLY A 136 -10.71 11.98 -2.19
C GLY A 136 -11.85 11.06 -1.77
N HIS A 137 -12.82 10.90 -2.68
CA HIS A 137 -14.04 10.12 -2.45
C HIS A 137 -14.47 9.29 -3.66
N TYR A 138 -13.54 9.00 -4.57
CA TYR A 138 -13.73 8.24 -5.81
C TYR A 138 -12.68 7.14 -5.94
N LYS A 139 -12.94 6.14 -6.79
CA LYS A 139 -11.94 5.11 -7.10
C LYS A 139 -10.72 5.75 -7.74
N SER A 140 -9.53 5.34 -7.30
CA SER A 140 -8.27 5.92 -7.77
C SER A 140 -7.27 4.83 -8.11
N THR A 141 -6.38 5.16 -9.04
CA THR A 141 -5.19 4.37 -9.31
C THR A 141 -3.95 5.14 -8.82
N LEU A 142 -3.16 4.53 -7.98
CA LEU A 142 -1.87 5.01 -7.50
C LEU A 142 -0.78 4.17 -8.15
N ARG A 143 0.02 4.76 -9.04
CA ARG A 143 1.10 4.08 -9.76
C ARG A 143 2.45 4.54 -9.24
N PHE A 144 3.27 3.62 -8.78
CA PHE A 144 4.66 3.88 -8.41
C PHE A 144 5.60 3.42 -9.53
N ASP A 145 6.54 4.31 -9.90
CA ASP A 145 7.50 4.07 -10.97
C ASP A 145 8.88 4.62 -10.55
N ASN A 146 9.70 3.77 -9.94
CA ASN A 146 10.98 4.13 -9.35
C ASN A 146 10.87 5.29 -8.33
N LEU A 147 9.86 5.21 -7.46
CA LEU A 147 9.62 6.17 -6.40
C LEU A 147 10.51 5.87 -5.19
N ASN A 148 11.35 6.83 -4.81
CA ASN A 148 12.12 6.77 -3.56
C ASN A 148 11.77 7.99 -2.70
N LEU A 149 10.90 7.79 -1.71
CA LEU A 149 10.31 8.88 -0.94
C LEU A 149 10.53 8.68 0.55
N THR A 150 11.18 9.65 1.18
CA THR A 150 11.35 9.74 2.63
C THR A 150 10.64 10.99 3.13
N ASN A 151 9.79 10.82 4.15
CA ASN A 151 9.19 11.93 4.88
C ASN A 151 9.67 11.89 6.34
N PRO A 152 10.58 12.77 6.77
CA PRO A 152 11.11 12.76 8.13
C PRO A 152 10.07 13.07 9.21
N ASP A 153 8.97 13.72 8.85
CA ASP A 153 8.01 14.28 9.82
C ASP A 153 6.68 13.50 9.88
N SER A 154 6.37 12.68 8.86
CA SER A 154 5.08 12.00 8.77
C SER A 154 5.11 10.83 7.77
N ALA A 155 3.94 10.29 7.40
CA ALA A 155 3.81 9.27 6.36
C ALA A 155 4.45 9.72 5.04
N ALA A 156 5.17 8.82 4.37
CA ALA A 156 5.68 9.08 3.02
C ALA A 156 4.53 9.19 2.01
N VAL A 157 3.54 8.27 2.12
CA VAL A 157 2.33 8.29 1.29
C VAL A 157 1.11 8.10 2.18
N CYS A 158 0.16 9.03 2.09
CA CYS A 158 -1.09 9.00 2.84
C CYS A 158 -2.26 9.22 1.88
N ILE A 159 -3.16 8.23 1.78
CA ILE A 159 -4.34 8.26 0.92
C ILE A 159 -5.58 8.28 1.82
N ASP A 160 -6.14 9.45 2.04
CA ASP A 160 -7.38 9.64 2.79
C ASP A 160 -8.58 9.54 1.85
N ASN A 161 -8.90 8.32 1.46
CA ASN A 161 -9.96 8.02 0.51
C ASN A 161 -10.54 6.63 0.79
N GLY A 162 -11.74 6.58 1.35
CA GLY A 162 -12.45 5.35 1.72
C GLY A 162 -12.96 4.52 0.53
N LYS A 163 -12.53 4.78 -0.71
CA LYS A 163 -12.91 3.99 -1.88
C LYS A 163 -11.79 3.01 -2.26
N ARG A 164 -12.04 2.25 -3.34
CA ARG A 164 -11.02 1.35 -3.87
C ARG A 164 -9.84 2.12 -4.47
N ILE A 165 -8.64 1.80 -4.01
CA ILE A 165 -7.38 2.31 -4.50
C ILE A 165 -6.64 1.15 -5.20
N ASN A 166 -6.47 1.23 -6.51
CA ASN A 166 -5.57 0.35 -7.25
C ASN A 166 -4.13 0.84 -7.03
N VAL A 167 -3.28 0.05 -6.39
CA VAL A 167 -1.85 0.33 -6.27
C VAL A 167 -1.12 -0.48 -7.32
N ILE A 168 -0.47 0.20 -8.27
CA ILE A 168 0.28 -0.42 -9.36
C ILE A 168 1.77 -0.17 -9.13
N LEU A 169 2.53 -1.21 -8.90
CA LEU A 169 3.99 -1.15 -8.95
C LEU A 169 4.40 -1.37 -10.41
N ALA A 170 4.95 -0.33 -11.06
CA ALA A 170 5.33 -0.41 -12.46
C ALA A 170 6.31 -1.57 -12.69
N ASP A 171 6.14 -2.27 -13.79
CA ASP A 171 6.95 -3.46 -14.08
C ASP A 171 8.45 -3.11 -14.13
N GLY A 172 9.25 -3.88 -13.39
CA GLY A 172 10.69 -3.65 -13.26
C GLY A 172 11.10 -2.46 -12.39
N SER A 173 10.13 -1.70 -11.83
CA SER A 173 10.44 -0.59 -10.94
C SER A 173 10.85 -1.08 -9.54
N THR A 174 11.71 -0.29 -8.89
CA THR A 174 12.01 -0.44 -7.47
C THR A 174 11.59 0.83 -6.74
N ASN A 175 10.66 0.67 -5.79
CA ASN A 175 10.08 1.76 -5.04
C ASN A 175 10.43 1.61 -3.56
N SER A 176 10.72 2.71 -2.86
CA SER A 176 11.06 2.71 -1.45
C SER A 176 10.35 3.84 -0.73
N LEU A 177 9.66 3.52 0.35
CA LEU A 177 8.97 4.48 1.19
C LEU A 177 9.50 4.38 2.61
N THR A 178 9.82 5.53 3.20
CA THR A 178 10.31 5.65 4.58
C THR A 178 9.63 6.81 5.26
N ASP A 179 9.08 6.61 6.46
CA ASP A 179 8.52 7.68 7.28
C ASP A 179 9.49 8.14 8.37
N GLY A 180 9.17 9.26 9.00
CA GLY A 180 9.90 9.80 10.14
C GLY A 180 9.50 9.15 11.45
N ALA A 181 10.40 9.18 12.43
CA ALA A 181 10.13 8.74 13.79
C ALA A 181 9.38 9.82 14.59
N GLY A 182 8.47 9.40 15.47
CA GLY A 182 7.78 10.27 16.42
C GLY A 182 6.59 11.05 15.87
N GLY A 183 6.18 10.79 14.63
CA GLY A 183 4.94 11.32 14.06
C GLY A 183 3.68 10.66 14.66
N MET A 184 2.50 11.10 14.22
CA MET A 184 1.20 10.57 14.64
C MET A 184 0.50 9.73 13.55
N GLN A 185 1.14 9.52 12.43
CA GLN A 185 0.61 8.73 11.31
C GLN A 185 0.43 7.25 11.69
N LYS A 186 -0.55 6.59 11.07
CA LYS A 186 -0.78 5.16 11.27
C LYS A 186 0.34 4.30 10.65
N ALA A 187 0.89 4.71 9.51
CA ALA A 187 1.91 3.95 8.79
C ALA A 187 2.76 4.85 7.89
N CYS A 188 3.88 4.31 7.43
CA CYS A 188 4.69 4.90 6.37
C CYS A 188 3.90 5.02 5.06
N PHE A 189 3.20 3.96 4.68
CA PHE A 189 2.24 3.94 3.58
C PHE A 189 0.84 3.62 4.14
N PHE A 190 -0.01 4.63 4.15
CA PHE A 190 -1.37 4.54 4.69
C PHE A 190 -2.43 4.72 3.60
N ILE A 191 -3.45 3.88 3.62
CA ILE A 191 -4.63 3.95 2.76
C ILE A 191 -5.89 3.85 3.62
N ASN A 192 -6.67 4.93 3.71
CA ASN A 192 -8.00 4.90 4.32
C ASN A 192 -9.03 4.33 3.31
N GLY A 193 -8.88 3.10 2.89
CA GLY A 193 -9.77 2.51 1.86
C GLY A 193 -9.35 1.11 1.47
N HIS A 194 -10.03 0.59 0.46
CA HIS A 194 -9.80 -0.73 -0.09
C HIS A 194 -8.57 -0.74 -0.99
N ALA A 195 -7.52 -1.45 -0.64
CA ALA A 195 -6.28 -1.51 -1.41
C ALA A 195 -6.18 -2.76 -2.27
N GLU A 196 -6.03 -2.60 -3.58
CA GLU A 196 -5.73 -3.68 -4.52
C GLU A 196 -4.35 -3.46 -5.13
N ILE A 197 -3.36 -4.28 -4.73
CA ILE A 197 -1.96 -4.12 -5.11
C ILE A 197 -1.59 -5.08 -6.23
N LYS A 198 -0.97 -4.59 -7.31
CA LYS A 198 -0.59 -5.37 -8.49
C LYS A 198 0.61 -4.77 -9.24
N GLY A 199 1.03 -5.42 -10.33
CA GLY A 199 2.18 -5.05 -11.16
C GLY A 199 3.40 -5.92 -10.85
N ALA A 200 4.48 -5.80 -11.63
CA ALA A 200 5.69 -6.60 -11.48
C ALA A 200 6.88 -5.77 -10.97
N GLY A 201 6.61 -4.79 -10.13
CA GLY A 201 7.60 -3.98 -9.44
C GLY A 201 7.85 -4.43 -8.00
N VAL A 202 8.79 -3.75 -7.36
CA VAL A 202 9.20 -3.95 -5.98
C VAL A 202 8.81 -2.74 -5.14
N LEU A 203 8.27 -2.97 -3.93
CA LEU A 203 7.99 -1.95 -2.93
C LEU A 203 8.71 -2.28 -1.62
N ASN A 204 9.64 -1.44 -1.20
CA ASN A 204 10.34 -1.52 0.07
C ASN A 204 9.72 -0.52 1.06
N LEU A 205 9.42 -0.97 2.27
CA LEU A 205 8.76 -0.19 3.30
C LEU A 205 9.57 -0.16 4.58
N THR A 206 9.71 1.03 5.17
CA THR A 206 10.33 1.25 6.48
C THR A 206 9.42 2.12 7.33
N GLY A 207 8.81 1.54 8.36
CA GLY A 207 7.91 2.22 9.29
C GLY A 207 8.62 2.62 10.57
N ASN A 208 9.01 3.89 10.72
CA ASN A 208 9.74 4.39 11.88
C ASN A 208 8.83 4.94 12.99
N THR A 209 7.55 5.21 12.71
CA THR A 209 6.59 5.69 13.71
C THR A 209 5.71 4.56 14.25
N LYS A 210 5.09 3.78 13.36
CA LYS A 210 4.17 2.71 13.75
C LYS A 210 4.24 1.54 12.77
N HIS A 211 3.27 1.36 11.87
CA HIS A 211 3.25 0.29 10.89
C HIS A 211 4.06 0.68 9.64
N ALA A 212 4.61 -0.29 8.92
CA ALA A 212 5.19 -0.01 7.62
C ALA A 212 4.11 0.27 6.58
N TYR A 213 3.02 -0.51 6.61
CA TYR A 213 1.82 -0.34 5.81
C TYR A 213 0.58 -0.45 6.68
N ALA A 214 -0.45 0.34 6.40
CA ALA A 214 -1.77 0.14 6.98
C ALA A 214 -2.89 0.48 5.98
N SER A 215 -4.00 -0.27 6.07
CA SER A 215 -5.26 0.10 5.43
C SER A 215 -6.42 0.00 6.42
N ASP A 216 -7.33 0.97 6.36
CA ASP A 216 -8.53 0.98 7.20
C ASP A 216 -9.64 0.05 6.68
N GLU A 217 -9.43 -0.54 5.50
CA GLU A 217 -10.32 -1.49 4.86
C GLU A 217 -9.50 -2.74 4.43
N TYR A 218 -9.95 -3.51 3.43
CA TYR A 218 -9.19 -4.68 3.00
C TYR A 218 -7.92 -4.33 2.22
N THR A 219 -6.97 -5.25 2.27
CA THR A 219 -5.81 -5.27 1.38
C THR A 219 -5.77 -6.56 0.58
N TRP A 220 -5.71 -6.44 -0.73
CA TRP A 220 -5.64 -7.57 -1.64
C TRP A 220 -4.43 -7.47 -2.57
N ILE A 221 -3.43 -8.36 -2.36
CA ILE A 221 -2.31 -8.53 -3.30
C ILE A 221 -2.79 -9.47 -4.40
N LYS A 222 -2.96 -8.89 -5.60
CA LYS A 222 -3.46 -9.60 -6.78
C LYS A 222 -2.42 -10.57 -7.34
N ASN A 223 -2.88 -11.43 -8.23
CA ASN A 223 -2.00 -12.30 -9.00
C ASN A 223 -1.04 -11.46 -9.88
N GLY A 224 0.24 -11.81 -9.89
CA GLY A 224 1.28 -11.08 -10.64
C GLY A 224 2.66 -11.17 -10.00
N GLY A 225 3.61 -10.41 -10.54
CA GLY A 225 5.01 -10.38 -10.10
C GLY A 225 5.33 -9.39 -8.97
N THR A 226 4.30 -8.86 -8.29
CA THR A 226 4.45 -7.89 -7.18
C THR A 226 5.36 -8.41 -6.09
N THR A 227 6.33 -7.62 -5.67
CA THR A 227 7.17 -7.90 -4.49
C THR A 227 7.02 -6.78 -3.47
N ILE A 228 6.64 -7.11 -2.25
CA ILE A 228 6.58 -6.18 -1.12
C ILE A 228 7.57 -6.64 -0.07
N ASN A 229 8.48 -5.76 0.31
CA ASN A 229 9.46 -5.97 1.37
C ASN A 229 9.21 -5.00 2.52
N VAL A 230 8.82 -5.49 3.68
CA VAL A 230 8.91 -4.74 4.93
C VAL A 230 10.30 -4.95 5.49
N LEU A 231 11.10 -3.90 5.52
CA LEU A 231 12.48 -3.90 6.01
C LEU A 231 12.52 -3.72 7.53
N SER A 232 11.63 -2.88 8.07
CA SER A 232 11.41 -2.72 9.50
C SER A 232 10.10 -2.00 9.78
N ALA A 233 9.54 -2.21 10.97
CA ALA A 233 8.43 -1.43 11.52
C ALA A 233 8.52 -1.35 13.05
N VAL A 234 8.15 -0.18 13.61
CA VAL A 234 8.06 0.02 15.07
C VAL A 234 6.88 -0.74 15.66
N SER A 235 5.86 -1.03 14.84
CA SER A 235 4.74 -1.92 15.16
C SER A 235 4.66 -3.02 14.09
N ASP A 236 3.50 -3.20 13.46
CA ASP A 236 3.27 -4.26 12.49
C ASP A 236 3.89 -3.97 11.13
N GLY A 237 4.22 -5.01 10.41
CA GLY A 237 4.61 -4.89 9.01
C GLY A 237 3.44 -4.39 8.16
N LEU A 238 2.37 -5.16 8.12
CA LEU A 238 1.11 -4.82 7.48
C LEU A 238 -0.01 -4.86 8.53
N HIS A 239 -0.76 -3.77 8.69
CA HIS A 239 -1.94 -3.68 9.53
C HIS A 239 -3.18 -3.43 8.66
N VAL A 240 -4.19 -4.29 8.75
CA VAL A 240 -5.36 -4.28 7.88
C VAL A 240 -6.62 -4.39 8.74
N ASP A 241 -7.49 -3.38 8.69
CA ASP A 241 -8.67 -3.31 9.56
C ASP A 241 -9.89 -4.12 9.06
N GLN A 242 -9.78 -4.78 7.91
CA GLN A 242 -10.77 -5.73 7.43
C GLN A 242 -10.13 -7.10 7.17
N TYR A 243 -9.92 -7.47 5.92
CA TYR A 243 -9.29 -8.75 5.59
C TYR A 243 -8.03 -8.56 4.74
N PHE A 244 -7.10 -9.49 4.90
CA PHE A 244 -5.93 -9.58 4.03
C PHE A 244 -6.08 -10.75 3.07
N GLN A 245 -5.96 -10.48 1.77
CA GLN A 245 -5.97 -11.52 0.74
C GLN A 245 -4.71 -11.45 -0.12
N MET A 246 -4.14 -12.61 -0.42
CA MET A 246 -3.00 -12.72 -1.34
C MET A 246 -3.25 -13.86 -2.35
N ASP A 247 -3.31 -13.49 -3.64
CA ASP A 247 -3.49 -14.44 -4.74
C ASP A 247 -2.18 -14.77 -5.46
N GLY A 248 -1.13 -13.98 -5.26
CA GLY A 248 0.17 -14.17 -5.88
C GLY A 248 1.20 -13.16 -5.42
N GLY A 249 2.36 -13.11 -6.08
CA GLY A 249 3.45 -12.20 -5.73
C GLY A 249 4.32 -12.70 -4.57
N THR A 250 5.12 -11.81 -4.02
CA THR A 250 6.05 -12.09 -2.92
C THR A 250 5.89 -11.05 -1.81
N LEU A 251 5.75 -11.51 -0.57
CA LEU A 251 5.73 -10.68 0.63
C LEU A 251 6.84 -11.12 1.57
N ASN A 252 7.81 -10.26 1.81
CA ASN A 252 8.89 -10.48 2.78
C ASN A 252 8.73 -9.49 3.93
N VAL A 253 8.68 -9.98 5.16
CA VAL A 253 8.52 -9.14 6.35
C VAL A 253 9.62 -9.46 7.35
N SER A 254 10.38 -8.44 7.74
CA SER A 254 11.45 -8.53 8.71
C SER A 254 11.54 -7.27 9.57
N GLY A 255 12.27 -7.33 10.68
CA GLY A 255 12.57 -6.17 11.51
C GLY A 255 11.37 -5.50 12.19
N THR A 256 10.20 -6.17 12.24
CA THR A 256 9.01 -5.64 12.91
C THR A 256 9.12 -5.81 14.43
N LYS A 257 8.54 -4.86 15.17
CA LYS A 257 8.38 -4.97 16.64
C LYS A 257 6.98 -5.44 17.03
N GLY A 258 6.01 -5.34 16.11
CA GLY A 258 4.67 -5.93 16.17
C GLY A 258 4.54 -7.13 15.23
N ASP A 259 3.32 -7.46 14.86
CA ASP A 259 2.99 -8.60 14.02
C ASP A 259 3.49 -8.39 12.56
N CYS A 260 3.86 -9.45 11.85
CA CYS A 260 4.28 -9.27 10.45
C CYS A 260 3.09 -8.88 9.56
N VAL A 261 1.96 -9.59 9.71
CA VAL A 261 0.68 -9.26 9.07
C VAL A 261 -0.41 -9.39 10.12
N ASP A 262 -1.11 -8.31 10.41
CA ASP A 262 -2.24 -8.25 11.33
C ASP A 262 -3.52 -7.92 10.56
N ALA A 263 -4.47 -8.86 10.51
CA ALA A 263 -5.84 -8.63 10.02
C ALA A 263 -6.77 -8.50 11.21
N SER A 264 -7.22 -7.27 11.46
CA SER A 264 -8.01 -6.87 12.63
C SER A 264 -9.51 -6.82 12.30
N CYS A 265 -10.35 -7.08 13.29
CA CYS A 265 -11.80 -6.89 13.20
C CYS A 265 -12.32 -5.81 14.15
N THR A 266 -11.43 -4.99 14.72
CA THR A 266 -11.81 -4.02 15.76
C THR A 266 -12.70 -2.90 15.26
N LYS A 267 -12.60 -2.53 13.97
CA LYS A 267 -13.42 -1.47 13.35
C LYS A 267 -14.90 -1.86 13.26
N ASP A 268 -15.20 -3.09 12.86
CA ASP A 268 -16.54 -3.68 12.86
C ASP A 268 -16.45 -5.18 13.16
N PRO A 269 -16.51 -5.58 14.45
CA PRO A 269 -16.42 -6.98 14.86
C PRO A 269 -17.59 -7.85 14.39
N ALA A 270 -18.72 -7.24 14.01
CA ALA A 270 -19.91 -7.95 13.55
C ALA A 270 -19.81 -8.36 12.08
N ASP A 271 -19.00 -7.69 11.28
CA ASP A 271 -18.72 -8.07 9.90
C ASP A 271 -17.92 -9.39 9.87
N LEU A 272 -18.47 -10.39 9.19
CA LEU A 272 -17.86 -11.73 9.14
C LEU A 272 -16.57 -11.78 8.32
N GLN A 273 -16.34 -10.83 7.43
CA GLN A 273 -15.13 -10.78 6.60
C GLN A 273 -13.94 -10.12 7.35
N ASN A 274 -14.23 -9.24 8.29
CA ASN A 274 -13.19 -8.53 9.03
C ASN A 274 -12.38 -9.48 9.90
N GLY A 275 -11.07 -9.29 9.94
CA GLY A 275 -10.12 -10.12 10.67
C GLY A 275 -9.73 -11.42 9.99
N GLN A 276 -10.14 -11.66 8.73
CA GLN A 276 -9.76 -12.86 7.99
C GLN A 276 -8.43 -12.68 7.24
N ILE A 277 -7.72 -13.80 7.07
CA ILE A 277 -6.57 -13.91 6.15
C ILE A 277 -6.87 -15.01 5.12
N ILE A 278 -6.72 -14.67 3.84
CA ILE A 278 -6.97 -15.59 2.72
C ILE A 278 -5.71 -15.63 1.84
N ILE A 279 -5.06 -16.79 1.76
CA ILE A 279 -3.90 -17.02 0.91
C ILE A 279 -4.24 -18.03 -0.16
N ASN A 280 -4.36 -17.57 -1.40
CA ASN A 280 -4.64 -18.39 -2.57
C ASN A 280 -3.36 -18.72 -3.37
N GLY A 281 -2.27 -17.98 -3.16
CA GLY A 281 -1.02 -18.19 -3.88
C GLY A 281 0.08 -17.24 -3.45
N GLY A 282 1.21 -17.29 -4.15
CA GLY A 282 2.37 -16.45 -3.89
C GLY A 282 3.33 -17.01 -2.84
N ALA A 283 4.27 -16.17 -2.41
CA ALA A 283 5.29 -16.53 -1.42
C ALA A 283 5.31 -15.50 -0.28
N ILE A 284 5.19 -15.98 0.95
CA ILE A 284 5.30 -15.15 2.17
C ILE A 284 6.51 -15.64 2.98
N THR A 285 7.43 -14.73 3.29
CA THR A 285 8.58 -14.99 4.18
C THR A 285 8.52 -14.03 5.36
N MET A 286 8.60 -14.56 6.57
CA MET A 286 8.48 -13.78 7.80
C MET A 286 9.61 -14.11 8.78
N ASP A 287 10.20 -13.05 9.34
CA ASP A 287 11.11 -13.13 10.49
C ASP A 287 10.39 -12.63 11.75
N VAL A 288 9.93 -13.56 12.58
CA VAL A 288 9.13 -13.32 13.78
C VAL A 288 10.06 -13.33 15.00
N ALA A 289 10.87 -12.26 15.12
CA ALA A 289 11.99 -12.20 16.06
C ALA A 289 11.69 -11.40 17.34
N ALA A 290 10.73 -10.50 17.32
CA ALA A 290 10.34 -9.74 18.51
C ALA A 290 9.56 -10.61 19.50
N ILE A 291 9.44 -10.13 20.77
CA ILE A 291 8.78 -10.86 21.84
C ILE A 291 7.26 -10.77 21.68
N ASP A 292 6.56 -11.90 21.82
CA ASP A 292 5.09 -12.06 21.80
C ASP A 292 4.41 -11.49 20.55
N VAL A 293 5.05 -11.54 19.40
CA VAL A 293 4.52 -11.13 18.11
C VAL A 293 4.11 -12.34 17.25
N LYS A 294 3.37 -12.10 16.19
CA LYS A 294 2.84 -13.12 15.28
C LYS A 294 3.30 -12.86 13.85
N GLY A 295 3.56 -13.93 13.11
CA GLY A 295 3.80 -13.85 11.68
C GLY A 295 2.52 -13.45 10.94
N LEU A 296 1.58 -14.37 10.83
CA LEU A 296 0.23 -14.09 10.36
C LEU A 296 -0.73 -14.07 11.55
N LYS A 297 -1.38 -12.96 11.80
CA LYS A 297 -2.43 -12.82 12.81
C LYS A 297 -3.76 -12.53 12.15
N GLY A 298 -4.65 -13.51 12.14
CA GLY A 298 -6.05 -13.33 11.79
C GLY A 298 -6.89 -13.31 13.05
N GLU A 299 -7.63 -12.23 13.31
CA GLU A 299 -8.54 -12.17 14.47
C GLU A 299 -9.79 -13.06 14.28
N LYS A 300 -10.08 -13.44 13.04
CA LYS A 300 -11.11 -14.41 12.64
C LYS A 300 -10.44 -15.59 11.95
N ASP A 301 -11.08 -16.09 10.89
CA ASP A 301 -10.65 -17.26 10.15
C ASP A 301 -9.42 -17.01 9.27
N VAL A 302 -8.58 -18.04 9.15
CA VAL A 302 -7.48 -18.07 8.19
C VAL A 302 -7.68 -19.21 7.21
N THR A 303 -7.65 -18.90 5.93
CA THR A 303 -7.78 -19.86 4.84
C THR A 303 -6.54 -19.84 3.95
N ILE A 304 -5.91 -20.99 3.79
CA ILE A 304 -4.74 -21.17 2.93
C ILE A 304 -5.09 -22.21 1.87
N ASN A 305 -5.30 -21.76 0.64
CA ASN A 305 -5.65 -22.59 -0.52
C ASN A 305 -4.46 -22.87 -1.44
N GLY A 306 -3.36 -22.14 -1.26
CA GLY A 306 -2.16 -22.22 -2.10
C GLY A 306 -1.03 -21.36 -1.57
N GLY A 307 0.11 -21.40 -2.28
CA GLY A 307 1.28 -20.58 -1.99
C GLY A 307 2.28 -21.24 -1.04
N THR A 308 3.39 -20.53 -0.84
CA THR A 308 4.46 -20.95 0.06
C THR A 308 4.58 -19.96 1.21
N ILE A 309 4.47 -20.43 2.44
CA ILE A 309 4.66 -19.63 3.66
C ILE A 309 5.90 -20.15 4.39
N LYS A 310 6.87 -19.26 4.61
CA LYS A 310 8.07 -19.53 5.39
C LYS A 310 8.11 -18.59 6.59
N ALA A 311 8.25 -19.14 7.80
CA ALA A 311 8.39 -18.35 9.01
C ALA A 311 9.57 -18.83 9.87
N THR A 312 10.41 -17.89 10.33
CA THR A 312 11.39 -18.09 11.39
C THR A 312 10.86 -17.46 12.66
N VAL A 313 10.49 -18.26 13.65
CA VAL A 313 9.87 -17.82 14.90
C VAL A 313 10.89 -17.97 16.02
N SER A 314 11.65 -16.91 16.25
CA SER A 314 12.74 -16.87 17.24
C SER A 314 12.38 -16.03 18.47
N GLY A 315 11.38 -15.18 18.39
CA GLY A 315 10.90 -14.37 19.52
C GLY A 315 10.24 -15.21 20.60
N ASP A 316 10.56 -14.92 21.86
CA ASP A 316 9.93 -15.60 23.00
C ASP A 316 8.44 -15.27 23.06
N GLY A 317 7.59 -16.27 23.30
CA GLY A 317 6.14 -16.12 23.30
C GLY A 317 5.50 -15.98 21.93
N SER A 318 6.27 -15.86 20.85
CA SER A 318 5.77 -15.54 19.50
C SER A 318 5.14 -16.73 18.78
N LYS A 319 4.36 -16.46 17.74
CA LYS A 319 3.70 -17.47 16.92
C LYS A 319 3.98 -17.20 15.43
N GLY A 320 4.26 -18.26 14.66
CA GLY A 320 4.36 -18.15 13.21
C GLY A 320 3.00 -17.80 12.59
N MET A 321 1.92 -18.38 13.14
CA MET A 321 0.53 -18.07 12.79
C MET A 321 -0.33 -18.08 14.05
N SER A 322 -1.20 -17.08 14.20
CA SER A 322 -2.21 -16.97 15.26
C SER A 322 -3.57 -16.75 14.64
N VAL A 323 -4.51 -17.65 14.91
CA VAL A 323 -5.85 -17.68 14.31
C VAL A 323 -6.88 -17.58 15.42
N GLY A 324 -7.65 -16.48 15.45
CA GLY A 324 -8.70 -16.26 16.44
C GLY A 324 -9.97 -17.08 16.16
N GLY A 325 -10.25 -17.35 14.88
CA GLY A 325 -11.33 -18.24 14.41
C GLY A 325 -10.82 -19.62 14.00
N ASN A 326 -11.30 -20.10 12.86
CA ASN A 326 -10.94 -21.39 12.30
C ASN A 326 -9.76 -21.30 11.33
N LEU A 327 -8.96 -22.34 11.26
CA LEU A 327 -7.93 -22.53 10.25
C LEU A 327 -8.33 -23.58 9.23
N LEU A 328 -8.33 -23.22 7.96
CA LEU A 328 -8.39 -24.17 6.84
C LEU A 328 -7.04 -24.13 6.10
N VAL A 329 -6.36 -25.28 6.02
CA VAL A 329 -5.26 -25.51 5.10
C VAL A 329 -5.71 -26.51 4.06
N ALA A 330 -5.75 -26.03 2.82
CA ALA A 330 -6.18 -26.79 1.66
C ALA A 330 -5.13 -26.66 0.54
N GLN A 331 -5.33 -27.41 -0.52
CA GLN A 331 -4.58 -27.23 -1.76
C GLN A 331 -5.57 -27.17 -2.90
N ALA A 332 -5.77 -25.99 -3.47
CA ALA A 332 -6.62 -25.82 -4.63
C ALA A 332 -6.05 -26.56 -5.84
N GLU A 333 -6.90 -26.88 -6.82
CA GLU A 333 -6.48 -27.53 -8.05
C GLU A 333 -5.41 -26.71 -8.77
N GLY A 334 -4.30 -27.35 -9.14
CA GLY A 334 -3.17 -26.70 -9.80
C GLY A 334 -2.30 -25.84 -8.89
N ALA A 335 -2.65 -25.65 -7.61
CA ALA A 335 -1.86 -24.90 -6.65
C ALA A 335 -0.89 -25.82 -5.88
N THR A 336 0.13 -25.20 -5.27
CA THR A 336 0.98 -25.82 -4.24
C THR A 336 0.74 -25.09 -2.94
N THR A 337 0.44 -25.82 -1.87
CA THR A 337 0.36 -25.29 -0.52
C THR A 337 1.49 -25.86 0.31
N LEU A 338 2.44 -25.00 0.69
CA LEU A 338 3.64 -25.39 1.46
C LEU A 338 3.86 -24.40 2.61
N ILE A 339 3.86 -24.91 3.84
CA ILE A 339 4.14 -24.12 5.04
C ILE A 339 5.39 -24.68 5.70
N ASN A 340 6.45 -23.88 5.78
CA ASN A 340 7.72 -24.23 6.42
C ASN A 340 7.96 -23.26 7.58
N MET A 341 8.13 -23.81 8.78
CA MET A 341 8.38 -23.00 9.97
C MET A 341 9.57 -23.54 10.78
N THR A 342 10.42 -22.63 11.26
CA THR A 342 11.43 -22.91 12.29
C THR A 342 11.02 -22.18 13.56
N VAL A 343 10.83 -22.92 14.67
CA VAL A 343 10.34 -22.39 15.94
C VAL A 343 11.39 -22.60 17.00
N SER A 344 12.16 -21.56 17.32
CA SER A 344 13.27 -21.59 18.27
C SER A 344 13.04 -20.73 19.52
N GLY A 345 12.06 -19.82 19.49
CA GLY A 345 11.70 -19.00 20.65
C GLY A 345 11.17 -19.83 21.82
N THR A 346 11.23 -19.29 23.02
CA THR A 346 10.83 -19.95 24.26
C THR A 346 9.52 -19.37 24.83
N THR A 347 9.22 -19.62 26.08
CA THR A 347 8.07 -19.03 26.75
C THR A 347 8.44 -17.63 27.28
N TYR A 348 7.70 -16.62 26.86
CA TYR A 348 7.76 -15.28 27.45
C TYR A 348 6.90 -15.23 28.71
N LYS A 349 7.45 -14.74 29.81
CA LYS A 349 6.75 -14.55 31.08
C LYS A 349 6.57 -13.07 31.34
N TYR A 350 5.40 -12.68 31.77
CA TYR A 350 5.05 -11.28 32.06
C TYR A 350 4.07 -11.19 33.24
N THR A 351 3.84 -9.99 33.73
CA THR A 351 2.75 -9.69 34.63
C THR A 351 1.60 -9.12 33.81
N ASP A 352 0.45 -9.77 33.87
CA ASP A 352 -0.75 -9.31 33.16
C ASP A 352 -1.12 -7.90 33.63
N PRO A 353 -1.19 -6.91 32.73
CA PRO A 353 -1.43 -5.52 33.10
C PRO A 353 -2.85 -5.25 33.64
N ILE A 354 -3.81 -6.14 33.39
CA ILE A 354 -5.20 -6.02 33.84
C ILE A 354 -5.38 -6.65 35.20
N THR A 355 -4.87 -7.87 35.37
CA THR A 355 -5.07 -8.64 36.63
C THR A 355 -3.96 -8.44 37.65
N GLY A 356 -2.79 -7.96 37.21
CA GLY A 356 -1.59 -7.85 38.04
C GLY A 356 -0.95 -9.21 38.40
N LEU A 357 -1.42 -10.31 37.83
CA LEU A 357 -0.95 -11.66 38.11
C LEU A 357 0.13 -12.10 37.12
N PRO A 358 1.04 -13.02 37.50
CA PRO A 358 1.99 -13.65 36.57
C PRO A 358 1.25 -14.42 35.47
N ASP A 359 1.61 -14.17 34.23
CA ASP A 359 1.13 -14.90 33.06
C ASP A 359 2.28 -15.23 32.10
N SER A 360 1.98 -15.97 31.04
CA SER A 360 3.00 -16.36 30.05
C SER A 360 2.41 -16.60 28.66
N SER A 361 3.08 -16.08 27.66
CA SER A 361 2.86 -16.41 26.27
C SER A 361 3.83 -17.52 25.84
N LYS A 362 3.30 -18.54 25.14
CA LYS A 362 4.08 -19.71 24.74
C LYS A 362 4.40 -19.62 23.25
N CYS A 363 5.67 -19.88 22.88
CA CYS A 363 6.08 -19.91 21.48
C CYS A 363 5.41 -21.09 20.72
N ARG A 364 4.89 -20.82 19.53
CA ARG A 364 4.16 -21.77 18.66
C ARG A 364 4.49 -21.55 17.18
N GLY A 365 4.52 -22.63 16.40
CA GLY A 365 4.44 -22.52 14.95
C GLY A 365 3.07 -22.01 14.55
N ILE A 366 2.02 -22.74 14.89
CA ILE A 366 0.62 -22.37 14.62
C ILE A 366 -0.19 -22.46 15.92
N LYS A 367 -0.96 -21.39 16.23
CA LYS A 367 -1.96 -21.38 17.30
C LYS A 367 -3.33 -21.11 16.66
N VAL A 368 -4.30 -21.99 16.96
CA VAL A 368 -5.69 -21.87 16.50
C VAL A 368 -6.60 -21.87 17.70
N THR A 369 -7.49 -20.88 17.81
CA THR A 369 -8.50 -20.80 18.87
C THR A 369 -9.75 -21.59 18.50
N GLY A 370 -10.20 -21.52 17.26
CA GLY A 370 -11.29 -22.32 16.72
C GLY A 370 -10.85 -23.71 16.24
N ASN A 371 -11.51 -24.21 15.23
CA ASN A 371 -11.23 -25.52 14.64
C ASN A 371 -10.11 -25.42 13.60
N TYR A 372 -9.37 -26.53 13.45
CA TYR A 372 -8.38 -26.65 12.39
C TYR A 372 -8.76 -27.80 11.43
N THR A 373 -8.91 -27.47 10.16
CA THR A 373 -9.11 -28.45 9.09
C THR A 373 -7.88 -28.48 8.18
N LEU A 374 -7.25 -29.66 8.04
CA LEU A 374 -6.24 -29.93 7.03
C LEU A 374 -6.86 -30.80 5.93
N SER A 375 -7.06 -30.24 4.75
CA SER A 375 -7.62 -30.93 3.59
C SER A 375 -6.65 -31.09 2.42
N GLY A 376 -5.45 -30.50 2.52
CA GLY A 376 -4.38 -30.61 1.51
C GLY A 376 -3.15 -29.83 1.90
N GLY A 377 -2.10 -29.92 1.07
CA GLY A 377 -0.84 -29.22 1.28
C GLY A 377 0.14 -29.95 2.21
N THR A 378 1.28 -29.30 2.42
CA THR A 378 2.37 -29.83 3.27
C THR A 378 2.78 -28.78 4.29
N ILE A 379 2.86 -29.19 5.54
CA ILE A 379 3.32 -28.38 6.67
C ILE A 379 4.56 -29.02 7.26
N ASN A 380 5.68 -28.35 7.22
CA ASN A 380 6.94 -28.79 7.82
C ASN A 380 7.34 -27.81 8.94
N MET A 381 7.62 -28.33 10.12
CA MET A 381 8.04 -27.53 11.26
C MET A 381 9.25 -28.15 11.94
N THR A 382 10.27 -27.33 12.21
CA THR A 382 11.38 -27.67 13.10
C THR A 382 11.22 -26.88 14.38
N VAL A 383 11.02 -27.58 15.50
CA VAL A 383 10.77 -26.97 16.81
C VAL A 383 11.94 -27.27 17.74
N THR A 384 12.73 -26.25 18.08
CA THR A 384 13.92 -26.36 18.95
C THR A 384 13.78 -25.56 20.25
N GLY A 385 12.81 -24.63 20.30
CA GLY A 385 12.58 -23.77 21.47
C GLY A 385 12.10 -24.56 22.70
N LYS A 386 12.64 -24.25 23.87
CA LYS A 386 12.21 -24.90 25.12
C LYS A 386 10.75 -24.59 25.42
N LYS A 387 9.91 -25.64 25.57
CA LYS A 387 8.44 -25.57 25.77
C LYS A 387 7.68 -24.97 24.57
N ALA A 388 8.33 -24.75 23.44
CA ALA A 388 7.64 -24.43 22.20
C ALA A 388 6.87 -25.65 21.68
N LYS A 389 5.88 -25.42 20.81
CA LYS A 389 5.15 -26.48 20.10
C LYS A 389 4.99 -26.08 18.62
N GLY A 390 4.91 -27.09 17.76
CA GLY A 390 4.59 -26.87 16.35
C GLY A 390 3.19 -26.32 16.19
N ILE A 391 2.16 -27.07 16.60
CA ILE A 391 0.77 -26.72 16.45
C ILE A 391 0.05 -26.80 17.81
N SER A 392 -0.83 -25.84 18.07
CA SER A 392 -1.69 -25.78 19.26
C SER A 392 -3.10 -25.38 18.83
N ILE A 393 -4.09 -26.19 19.15
CA ILE A 393 -5.49 -26.00 18.75
C ILE A 393 -6.33 -26.06 20.05
N ASP A 394 -7.26 -25.11 20.19
CA ASP A 394 -8.21 -25.13 21.33
C ASP A 394 -9.52 -25.83 20.93
N GLY A 395 -9.92 -25.75 19.65
CA GLY A 395 -11.09 -26.44 19.10
C GLY A 395 -10.78 -27.85 18.58
N GLU A 396 -11.52 -28.28 17.58
CA GLU A 396 -11.38 -29.60 16.98
C GLU A 396 -10.38 -29.63 15.82
N TYR A 397 -9.64 -30.73 15.69
CA TYR A 397 -8.81 -31.01 14.52
C TYR A 397 -9.50 -31.97 13.59
N LYS A 398 -9.66 -31.57 12.32
CA LYS A 398 -10.23 -32.40 11.26
C LYS A 398 -9.18 -32.65 10.17
N TYR A 399 -8.79 -33.90 9.99
CA TYR A 399 -7.92 -34.32 8.91
C TYR A 399 -8.73 -34.89 7.75
N LEU A 400 -8.56 -34.32 6.57
CA LEU A 400 -9.19 -34.76 5.31
C LEU A 400 -8.15 -35.07 4.23
N GLY A 401 -6.88 -34.69 4.43
CA GLY A 401 -5.77 -34.90 3.49
C GLY A 401 -4.59 -33.99 3.80
N GLY A 402 -3.50 -34.11 3.04
CA GLY A 402 -2.28 -33.32 3.23
C GLY A 402 -1.25 -34.03 4.15
N THR A 403 -0.18 -33.31 4.47
CA THR A 403 0.94 -33.85 5.28
C THR A 403 1.35 -32.84 6.33
N THR A 404 1.63 -33.29 7.54
CA THR A 404 2.20 -32.49 8.62
C THR A 404 3.43 -33.21 9.20
N ASN A 405 4.59 -32.55 9.13
CA ASN A 405 5.85 -33.01 9.67
C ASN A 405 6.32 -32.03 10.74
N VAL A 406 6.36 -32.44 11.98
CA VAL A 406 6.86 -31.64 13.11
C VAL A 406 8.03 -32.37 13.76
N VAL A 407 9.20 -31.72 13.85
CA VAL A 407 10.45 -32.32 14.37
C VAL A 407 11.12 -31.34 15.33
N PRO A 408 11.50 -31.77 16.55
CA PRO A 408 10.90 -32.86 17.30
C PRO A 408 9.43 -32.54 17.63
N GLU A 409 8.68 -33.55 17.92
CA GLU A 409 7.26 -33.42 18.33
C GLU A 409 7.14 -32.82 19.76
#